data_896dd542b8fa2f968e4ee775dbb2176f
#
_entry.id   896dd542b8fa2f968e4ee775dbb2176f
#
_cell.length_a   1.000
_cell.length_b   1.000
_cell.length_c   1.000
_cell.angle_alpha   90.00
_cell.angle_beta   90.00
_cell.angle_gamma   90.00
#
_symmetry.space_group_name_H-M   'P 1'
#
loop_
_entity.id
_entity.type
_entity.pdbx_description
1 polymer ?
#
loop_
_entity_poly.entity_id
_entity_poly.type
_entity_poly.pdbx_seq_one_letter_code
_entity_poly.pdbx_strand_id
1 'polypeptide(L)'
;MTARRLGVGFIGSGFNARFHLHAFQAVRDADVRGVWSPTPQHAEETAALARHLDLGQTNAYRSIAEMVADPEIDALWLCGRNDARIENMEEISDAVVRGKGALKGIACEKPLARNLAEAQRVVELATQAGVAHGYLENQAFAPAVAHGRATIWSRGAALTGRPYLARAAEEHSGPHMPWFWQGELQGGGVLNDMMCHSALVVRHLLTKPGAPLSTVRPVQVTGHIASLKWTRPEYAKRLQQQMGKAVDYAQRPSEDFASVMVEFETDDGATVLGEATTSWSFVGAGLRLSAELLGPEYSMSWNTLDSPLKLFFSREVRGKAGEDLVEKQNAEIGLMPVVASEPAAYGYEAEDRHFVRVFLGCERPELTFDDGIEVVKLLMTAYMSAEQGKTLEFPPKGLETFVPAVAKGTWKP
;
A
#
# COMPACT_ATOMS: atom_id res chain seq x y z
N MET A 1 -16.30 -30.73 14.87
CA MET A 1 -14.99 -30.16 15.11
C MET A 1 -15.00 -28.77 14.45
N THR A 2 -14.86 -27.70 15.19
CA THR A 2 -14.64 -26.39 14.61
C THR A 2 -13.32 -26.44 13.85
N ALA A 3 -13.31 -26.04 12.56
CA ALA A 3 -12.10 -25.98 11.77
C ALA A 3 -11.07 -25.09 12.50
N ARG A 4 -9.80 -25.50 12.53
CA ARG A 4 -8.72 -24.70 13.11
C ARG A 4 -8.66 -23.36 12.37
N ARG A 5 -8.67 -22.25 13.10
CA ARG A 5 -8.46 -20.91 12.57
C ARG A 5 -7.02 -20.75 12.07
N LEU A 6 -6.82 -19.92 11.06
CA LEU A 6 -5.48 -19.64 10.52
C LEU A 6 -4.64 -18.92 11.59
N GLY A 7 -3.48 -19.45 11.93
CA GLY A 7 -2.51 -18.77 12.81
C GLY A 7 -1.69 -17.78 12.03
N VAL A 8 -1.77 -16.50 12.39
CA VAL A 8 -1.10 -15.40 11.67
C VAL A 8 0.03 -14.80 12.49
N GLY A 9 1.21 -14.65 11.87
CA GLY A 9 2.36 -13.91 12.40
C GLY A 9 2.56 -12.60 11.66
N PHE A 10 2.84 -11.52 12.39
CA PHE A 10 3.18 -10.20 11.85
C PHE A 10 4.67 -9.94 11.90
N ILE A 11 5.25 -9.54 10.78
CA ILE A 11 6.64 -9.07 10.68
C ILE A 11 6.59 -7.55 10.53
N GLY A 12 6.97 -6.85 11.61
CA GLY A 12 6.82 -5.42 11.78
C GLY A 12 5.85 -5.07 12.90
N SER A 13 6.05 -3.90 13.48
CA SER A 13 5.28 -3.39 14.63
C SER A 13 4.89 -1.92 14.47
N GLY A 14 5.07 -1.39 13.26
CA GLY A 14 4.77 0.00 12.92
C GLY A 14 3.28 0.28 12.75
N PHE A 15 2.98 1.46 12.21
CA PHE A 15 1.61 1.92 11.98
C PHE A 15 0.78 0.88 11.19
N ASN A 16 1.28 0.40 10.04
CA ASN A 16 0.53 -0.55 9.21
C ASN A 16 0.21 -1.86 9.93
N ALA A 17 1.18 -2.45 10.64
CA ALA A 17 0.94 -3.66 11.42
C ALA A 17 -0.19 -3.45 12.45
N ARG A 18 -0.17 -2.33 13.16
CA ARG A 18 -1.22 -1.99 14.13
C ARG A 18 -2.57 -1.72 13.45
N PHE A 19 -2.56 -1.11 12.27
CA PHE A 19 -3.77 -0.86 11.49
C PHE A 19 -4.43 -2.16 11.03
N HIS A 20 -3.63 -3.13 10.53
CA HIS A 20 -4.10 -4.48 10.25
C HIS A 20 -4.65 -5.17 11.50
N LEU A 21 -4.02 -5.04 12.68
CA LEU A 21 -4.57 -5.62 13.91
C LEU A 21 -5.98 -5.09 14.21
N HIS A 22 -6.23 -3.79 14.00
CA HIS A 22 -7.59 -3.24 14.13
C HIS A 22 -8.55 -3.82 13.07
N ALA A 23 -8.10 -4.01 11.84
CA ALA A 23 -8.88 -4.64 10.77
C ALA A 23 -9.19 -6.12 11.07
N PHE A 24 -8.24 -6.84 11.68
CA PHE A 24 -8.41 -8.25 12.06
C PHE A 24 -9.56 -8.50 13.04
N GLN A 25 -10.06 -7.49 13.75
CA GLN A 25 -11.29 -7.64 14.57
C GLN A 25 -12.51 -8.03 13.72
N ALA A 26 -12.52 -7.73 12.40
CA ALA A 26 -13.54 -8.16 11.46
C ALA A 26 -13.25 -9.52 10.80
N VAL A 27 -12.11 -10.15 11.09
CA VAL A 27 -11.67 -11.42 10.50
C VAL A 27 -11.99 -12.58 11.45
N ARG A 28 -12.89 -13.47 11.04
CA ARG A 28 -13.40 -14.54 11.90
C ARG A 28 -12.57 -15.84 11.87
N ASP A 29 -11.86 -16.08 10.77
CA ASP A 29 -11.25 -17.38 10.48
C ASP A 29 -9.75 -17.41 10.78
N ALA A 30 -9.23 -16.39 11.48
CA ALA A 30 -7.83 -16.30 11.87
C ALA A 30 -7.66 -15.88 13.34
N ASP A 31 -6.52 -16.29 13.92
CA ASP A 31 -6.00 -15.80 15.18
C ASP A 31 -4.62 -15.19 14.95
N VAL A 32 -4.34 -14.06 15.57
CA VAL A 32 -2.98 -13.50 15.60
C VAL A 32 -2.18 -14.24 16.66
N ARG A 33 -1.15 -14.95 16.25
CA ARG A 33 -0.33 -15.82 17.11
C ARG A 33 1.04 -15.26 17.39
N GLY A 34 1.57 -14.40 16.49
CA GLY A 34 2.92 -13.90 16.63
C GLY A 34 3.13 -12.49 16.11
N VAL A 35 4.10 -11.81 16.73
CA VAL A 35 4.67 -10.55 16.25
C VAL A 35 6.18 -10.64 16.35
N TRP A 36 6.86 -10.22 15.30
CA TRP A 36 8.29 -9.97 15.32
C TRP A 36 8.59 -8.52 14.91
N SER A 37 9.59 -7.95 15.55
CA SER A 37 10.12 -6.63 15.21
C SER A 37 11.61 -6.59 15.53
N PRO A 38 12.44 -5.82 14.78
CA PRO A 38 13.85 -5.66 15.10
C PRO A 38 14.08 -5.03 16.50
N THR A 39 13.07 -4.37 17.06
CA THR A 39 13.07 -3.87 18.45
C THR A 39 12.15 -4.76 19.28
N PRO A 40 12.69 -5.60 20.19
CA PRO A 40 11.89 -6.55 20.98
C PRO A 40 10.76 -5.91 21.79
N GLN A 41 11.00 -4.73 22.35
CA GLN A 41 9.97 -3.99 23.08
C GLN A 41 8.76 -3.65 22.21
N HIS A 42 9.00 -3.23 20.93
CA HIS A 42 7.91 -2.91 20.00
C HIS A 42 7.14 -4.17 19.59
N ALA A 43 7.81 -5.33 19.50
CA ALA A 43 7.15 -6.61 19.25
C ALA A 43 6.19 -6.95 20.41
N GLU A 44 6.65 -6.81 21.66
CA GLU A 44 5.82 -7.07 22.84
C GLU A 44 4.64 -6.10 22.96
N GLU A 45 4.86 -4.80 22.75
CA GLU A 45 3.79 -3.79 22.75
C GLU A 45 2.70 -4.10 21.70
N THR A 46 3.13 -4.56 20.52
CA THR A 46 2.20 -4.90 19.43
C THR A 46 1.49 -6.24 19.70
N ALA A 47 2.18 -7.22 20.28
CA ALA A 47 1.56 -8.46 20.73
C ALA A 47 0.55 -8.21 21.87
N ALA A 48 0.86 -7.30 22.78
CA ALA A 48 -0.07 -6.87 23.85
C ALA A 48 -1.31 -6.19 23.27
N LEU A 49 -1.15 -5.35 22.23
CA LEU A 49 -2.29 -4.77 21.52
C LEU A 49 -3.17 -5.85 20.88
N ALA A 50 -2.59 -6.85 20.21
CA ALA A 50 -3.35 -7.95 19.61
C ALA A 50 -4.15 -8.73 20.65
N ARG A 51 -3.55 -9.02 21.81
CA ARG A 51 -4.25 -9.65 22.94
C ARG A 51 -5.38 -8.76 23.50
N HIS A 52 -5.14 -7.44 23.62
CA HIS A 52 -6.15 -6.48 24.08
C HIS A 52 -7.35 -6.38 23.13
N LEU A 53 -7.12 -6.56 21.83
CA LEU A 53 -8.15 -6.59 20.80
C LEU A 53 -8.84 -7.97 20.65
N ASP A 54 -8.56 -8.92 21.54
CA ASP A 54 -9.10 -10.30 21.52
C ASP A 54 -8.81 -11.06 20.22
N LEU A 55 -7.66 -10.79 19.57
CA LEU A 55 -7.29 -11.42 18.30
C LEU A 55 -6.63 -12.80 18.47
N GLY A 56 -6.35 -13.24 19.68
CA GLY A 56 -5.75 -14.51 20.03
C GLY A 56 -4.64 -14.43 21.08
N GLN A 57 -4.04 -15.58 21.39
CA GLN A 57 -2.87 -15.66 22.26
C GLN A 57 -1.62 -15.31 21.46
N THR A 58 -1.25 -14.05 21.45
CA THR A 58 -0.18 -13.51 20.62
C THR A 58 1.15 -13.44 21.39
N ASN A 59 2.21 -14.02 20.84
CA ASN A 59 3.55 -14.01 21.39
C ASN A 59 4.44 -13.01 20.63
N ALA A 60 5.43 -12.41 21.33
CA ALA A 60 6.53 -11.71 20.69
C ALA A 60 7.69 -12.69 20.45
N TYR A 61 8.19 -12.75 19.22
CA TYR A 61 9.29 -13.65 18.82
C TYR A 61 10.61 -12.89 18.76
N ARG A 62 11.71 -13.61 19.00
CA ARG A 62 13.08 -13.06 18.97
C ARG A 62 13.68 -13.02 17.56
N SER A 63 13.20 -13.90 16.67
CA SER A 63 13.59 -13.95 15.27
C SER A 63 12.43 -14.40 14.40
N ILE A 64 12.50 -14.09 13.12
CA ILE A 64 11.54 -14.56 12.10
C ILE A 64 11.62 -16.08 12.01
N ALA A 65 12.82 -16.65 12.05
CA ALA A 65 13.02 -18.11 12.00
C ALA A 65 12.40 -18.84 13.20
N GLU A 66 12.41 -18.25 14.41
CA GLU A 66 11.72 -18.78 15.57
C GLU A 66 10.18 -18.78 15.35
N MET A 67 9.64 -17.68 14.81
CA MET A 67 8.22 -17.57 14.49
C MET A 67 7.78 -18.56 13.41
N VAL A 68 8.58 -18.73 12.34
CA VAL A 68 8.30 -19.72 11.27
C VAL A 68 8.33 -21.15 11.82
N ALA A 69 9.16 -21.43 12.82
CA ALA A 69 9.27 -22.75 13.43
C ALA A 69 8.09 -23.10 14.37
N ASP A 70 7.28 -22.15 14.77
CA ASP A 70 6.12 -22.39 15.63
C ASP A 70 4.96 -23.00 14.83
N PRO A 71 4.49 -24.22 15.20
CA PRO A 71 3.40 -24.89 14.50
C PRO A 71 2.03 -24.19 14.59
N GLU A 72 1.91 -23.18 15.45
CA GLU A 72 0.72 -22.34 15.56
C GLU A 72 0.72 -21.20 14.52
N ILE A 73 1.82 -20.97 13.79
CA ILE A 73 1.93 -19.98 12.73
C ILE A 73 1.71 -20.64 11.37
N ASP A 74 0.63 -20.33 10.71
CA ASP A 74 0.27 -20.82 9.38
C ASP A 74 0.63 -19.84 8.26
N ALA A 75 0.60 -18.53 8.52
CA ALA A 75 0.83 -17.51 7.52
C ALA A 75 1.46 -16.24 8.12
N LEU A 76 2.12 -15.45 7.27
CA LEU A 76 2.83 -14.24 7.69
C LEU A 76 2.29 -13.00 6.96
N TRP A 77 2.15 -11.89 7.69
CA TRP A 77 1.90 -10.55 7.20
C TRP A 77 3.19 -9.72 7.30
N LEU A 78 3.77 -9.35 6.16
CA LEU A 78 5.00 -8.55 6.10
C LEU A 78 4.64 -7.06 6.06
N CYS A 79 4.67 -6.42 7.22
CA CYS A 79 4.38 -5.00 7.42
C CYS A 79 5.64 -4.19 7.82
N GLY A 80 6.82 -4.75 7.60
CA GLY A 80 8.11 -4.11 7.87
C GLY A 80 8.47 -3.05 6.83
N ARG A 81 9.54 -2.29 7.13
CA ARG A 81 10.08 -1.25 6.24
C ARG A 81 10.53 -1.83 4.89
N ASN A 82 10.48 -1.00 3.85
CA ASN A 82 10.84 -1.43 2.49
C ASN A 82 12.30 -1.88 2.36
N ASP A 83 13.22 -1.20 3.03
CA ASP A 83 14.65 -1.53 3.01
C ASP A 83 15.01 -2.85 3.70
N ALA A 84 14.18 -3.34 4.62
CA ALA A 84 14.36 -4.61 5.31
C ALA A 84 13.64 -5.79 4.63
N ARG A 85 12.90 -5.55 3.55
CA ARG A 85 12.01 -6.54 2.93
C ARG A 85 12.76 -7.78 2.45
N ILE A 86 13.88 -7.59 1.78
CA ILE A 86 14.68 -8.70 1.24
C ILE A 86 15.24 -9.56 2.36
N GLU A 87 15.85 -8.96 3.37
CA GLU A 87 16.41 -9.67 4.53
C GLU A 87 15.35 -10.50 5.26
N ASN A 88 14.15 -9.91 5.46
CA ASN A 88 13.03 -10.60 6.07
C ASN A 88 12.57 -11.80 5.22
N MET A 89 12.44 -11.62 3.91
CA MET A 89 12.07 -12.70 3.00
C MET A 89 13.12 -13.80 2.91
N GLU A 90 14.41 -13.47 2.97
CA GLU A 90 15.50 -14.44 3.00
C GLU A 90 15.46 -15.29 4.27
N GLU A 91 15.24 -14.68 5.45
CA GLU A 91 15.11 -15.42 6.71
C GLU A 91 13.90 -16.36 6.69
N ILE A 92 12.74 -15.92 6.14
CA ILE A 92 11.54 -16.75 5.98
C ILE A 92 11.83 -17.93 5.06
N SER A 93 12.32 -17.65 3.83
CA SER A 93 12.58 -18.65 2.81
C SER A 93 13.57 -19.69 3.32
N ASP A 94 14.68 -19.27 3.92
CA ASP A 94 15.69 -20.13 4.54
C ASP A 94 15.09 -21.04 5.63
N ALA A 95 14.24 -20.50 6.49
CA ALA A 95 13.60 -21.28 7.55
C ALA A 95 12.68 -22.36 6.99
N VAL A 96 11.87 -22.03 5.98
CA VAL A 96 10.94 -22.97 5.32
C VAL A 96 11.72 -24.03 4.54
N VAL A 97 12.68 -23.62 3.69
CA VAL A 97 13.48 -24.55 2.87
C VAL A 97 14.28 -25.53 3.73
N ARG A 98 14.77 -25.12 4.90
CA ARG A 98 15.46 -25.98 5.87
C ARG A 98 14.50 -26.84 6.70
N GLY A 99 13.19 -26.79 6.44
CA GLY A 99 12.20 -27.61 7.13
C GLY A 99 11.97 -27.23 8.60
N LYS A 100 12.31 -26.00 9.00
CA LYS A 100 12.05 -25.53 10.37
C LYS A 100 10.58 -25.31 10.66
N GLY A 101 9.77 -25.01 9.64
CA GLY A 101 8.33 -24.81 9.72
C GLY A 101 7.69 -24.91 8.35
N ALA A 102 6.37 -24.86 8.30
CA ALA A 102 5.58 -24.92 7.07
C ALA A 102 4.53 -23.82 7.07
N LEU A 103 4.63 -22.92 6.11
CA LEU A 103 3.69 -21.82 5.92
C LEU A 103 2.71 -22.13 4.79
N LYS A 104 1.46 -21.74 4.96
CA LYS A 104 0.42 -21.77 3.92
C LYS A 104 0.51 -20.54 3.00
N GLY A 105 0.98 -19.42 3.53
CA GLY A 105 1.08 -18.21 2.74
C GLY A 105 1.83 -17.06 3.38
N ILE A 106 2.18 -16.09 2.53
CA ILE A 106 2.81 -14.83 2.91
C ILE A 106 2.04 -13.70 2.24
N ALA A 107 1.51 -12.77 3.03
CA ALA A 107 0.94 -11.51 2.58
C ALA A 107 1.98 -10.39 2.79
N CYS A 108 2.23 -9.58 1.78
CA CYS A 108 3.25 -8.54 1.82
C CYS A 108 2.67 -7.17 1.53
N GLU A 109 2.92 -6.23 2.45
CA GLU A 109 2.53 -4.82 2.31
C GLU A 109 3.20 -4.13 1.13
N LYS A 110 2.47 -3.18 0.59
CA LYS A 110 2.92 -2.31 -0.50
C LYS A 110 4.02 -1.31 -0.05
N PRO A 111 4.82 -0.80 -0.97
CA PRO A 111 5.12 -1.40 -2.26
C PRO A 111 5.82 -2.75 -2.08
N LEU A 112 5.72 -3.65 -3.05
CA LEU A 112 6.33 -4.99 -2.93
C LEU A 112 7.83 -4.90 -2.65
N ALA A 113 8.52 -3.93 -3.27
CA ALA A 113 9.92 -3.62 -3.05
C ALA A 113 10.26 -2.19 -3.51
N ARG A 114 11.50 -1.73 -3.27
CA ARG A 114 11.98 -0.40 -3.63
C ARG A 114 12.26 -0.21 -5.13
N ASN A 115 12.53 -1.31 -5.85
CA ASN A 115 12.85 -1.34 -7.27
C ASN A 115 12.54 -2.73 -7.87
N LEU A 116 12.68 -2.86 -9.20
CA LEU A 116 12.32 -4.10 -9.88
C LEU A 116 13.22 -5.28 -9.50
N ALA A 117 14.52 -5.09 -9.33
CA ALA A 117 15.43 -6.17 -8.95
C ALA A 117 15.07 -6.76 -7.58
N GLU A 118 14.74 -5.91 -6.62
CA GLU A 118 14.26 -6.34 -5.30
C GLU A 118 12.90 -7.05 -5.38
N ALA A 119 11.96 -6.53 -6.19
CA ALA A 119 10.65 -7.16 -6.36
C ALA A 119 10.77 -8.57 -6.96
N GLN A 120 11.63 -8.75 -7.97
CA GLN A 120 11.95 -10.06 -8.52
C GLN A 120 12.54 -11.00 -7.46
N ARG A 121 13.44 -10.48 -6.62
CA ARG A 121 14.03 -11.27 -5.53
C ARG A 121 12.99 -11.73 -4.50
N VAL A 122 12.01 -10.88 -4.16
CA VAL A 122 10.89 -11.26 -3.27
C VAL A 122 10.11 -12.44 -3.84
N VAL A 123 9.78 -12.40 -5.15
CA VAL A 123 9.05 -13.50 -5.82
C VAL A 123 9.89 -14.77 -5.89
N GLU A 124 11.18 -14.68 -6.20
CA GLU A 124 12.09 -15.83 -6.18
C GLU A 124 12.12 -16.52 -4.82
N LEU A 125 12.23 -15.75 -3.74
CA LEU A 125 12.27 -16.27 -2.37
C LEU A 125 10.94 -16.94 -1.98
N ALA A 126 9.79 -16.35 -2.34
CA ALA A 126 8.50 -16.97 -2.12
C ALA A 126 8.33 -18.28 -2.91
N THR A 127 8.80 -18.29 -4.16
CA THR A 127 8.80 -19.49 -5.02
C THR A 127 9.70 -20.59 -4.46
N GLN A 128 10.91 -20.25 -4.00
CA GLN A 128 11.83 -21.18 -3.35
C GLN A 128 11.24 -21.80 -2.08
N ALA A 129 10.52 -21.01 -1.29
CA ALA A 129 9.80 -21.48 -0.12
C ALA A 129 8.55 -22.34 -0.45
N GLY A 130 8.06 -22.29 -1.69
CA GLY A 130 6.88 -23.04 -2.13
C GLY A 130 5.59 -22.60 -1.43
N VAL A 131 5.48 -21.33 -1.04
CA VAL A 131 4.34 -20.80 -0.29
C VAL A 131 3.42 -19.98 -1.19
N ALA A 132 2.11 -19.99 -0.91
CA ALA A 132 1.18 -19.07 -1.55
C ALA A 132 1.52 -17.62 -1.13
N HIS A 133 1.22 -16.66 -2.01
CA HIS A 133 1.53 -15.26 -1.72
C HIS A 133 0.41 -14.31 -2.12
N GLY A 134 0.28 -13.21 -1.36
CA GLY A 134 -0.68 -12.15 -1.56
C GLY A 134 -0.02 -10.78 -1.48
N TYR A 135 -0.32 -9.91 -2.42
CA TYR A 135 0.10 -8.51 -2.41
C TYR A 135 -0.97 -7.67 -1.74
N LEU A 136 -0.61 -7.07 -0.60
CA LEU A 136 -1.53 -6.24 0.17
C LEU A 136 -1.65 -4.86 -0.48
N GLU A 137 -2.85 -4.60 -1.00
CA GLU A 137 -3.23 -3.34 -1.64
C GLU A 137 -4.67 -3.00 -1.24
N ASN A 138 -4.81 -2.50 -0.05
CA ASN A 138 -6.08 -2.29 0.64
C ASN A 138 -7.11 -1.48 -0.17
N GLN A 139 -6.69 -0.49 -0.96
CA GLN A 139 -7.61 0.38 -1.69
C GLN A 139 -8.38 -0.36 -2.79
N ALA A 140 -7.84 -1.44 -3.36
CA ALA A 140 -8.58 -2.31 -4.28
C ALA A 140 -9.75 -3.02 -3.57
N PHE A 141 -9.61 -3.27 -2.28
CA PHE A 141 -10.63 -3.90 -1.41
C PHE A 141 -11.53 -2.88 -0.70
N ALA A 142 -11.29 -1.58 -0.84
CA ALA A 142 -12.16 -0.56 -0.26
C ALA A 142 -13.62 -0.78 -0.73
N PRO A 143 -14.61 -0.83 0.17
CA PRO A 143 -15.99 -1.17 -0.20
C PRO A 143 -16.56 -0.30 -1.31
N ALA A 144 -16.21 0.99 -1.34
CA ALA A 144 -16.64 1.90 -2.39
C ALA A 144 -16.03 1.53 -3.75
N VAL A 145 -14.74 1.18 -3.79
CA VAL A 145 -14.02 0.77 -5.02
C VAL A 145 -14.55 -0.58 -5.51
N ALA A 146 -14.60 -1.58 -4.64
CA ALA A 146 -15.05 -2.93 -4.98
C ALA A 146 -16.51 -2.96 -5.44
N HIS A 147 -17.42 -2.32 -4.68
CA HIS A 147 -18.85 -2.28 -5.02
C HIS A 147 -19.11 -1.42 -6.27
N GLY A 148 -18.46 -0.26 -6.38
CA GLY A 148 -18.58 0.62 -7.55
C GLY A 148 -18.12 -0.10 -8.82
N ARG A 149 -16.92 -0.71 -8.80
CA ARG A 149 -16.41 -1.52 -9.92
C ARG A 149 -17.39 -2.63 -10.32
N ALA A 150 -17.83 -3.43 -9.35
CA ALA A 150 -18.78 -4.53 -9.63
C ALA A 150 -20.10 -4.03 -10.26
N THR A 151 -20.65 -2.93 -9.75
CA THR A 151 -21.88 -2.33 -10.26
C THR A 151 -21.70 -1.76 -11.67
N ILE A 152 -20.63 -1.02 -11.93
CA ILE A 152 -20.32 -0.46 -13.25
C ILE A 152 -20.18 -1.58 -14.27
N TRP A 153 -19.39 -2.62 -13.97
CA TRP A 153 -19.14 -3.71 -14.92
C TRP A 153 -20.36 -4.58 -15.18
N SER A 154 -21.17 -4.87 -14.15
CA SER A 154 -22.35 -5.72 -14.29
C SER A 154 -23.54 -5.01 -14.97
N ARG A 155 -23.62 -3.70 -14.89
CA ARG A 155 -24.76 -2.90 -15.36
C ARG A 155 -24.41 -1.95 -16.49
N GLY A 156 -23.49 -0.99 -16.27
CA GLY A 156 -23.10 0.02 -17.25
C GLY A 156 -22.34 -0.59 -18.41
N ALA A 157 -21.21 -1.21 -18.15
CA ALA A 157 -20.33 -1.79 -19.16
C ALA A 157 -20.99 -2.94 -19.94
N ALA A 158 -21.87 -3.71 -19.31
CA ALA A 158 -22.60 -4.79 -19.98
C ALA A 158 -23.60 -4.27 -21.06
N LEU A 159 -24.05 -3.02 -20.94
CA LEU A 159 -25.03 -2.42 -21.87
C LEU A 159 -24.39 -1.49 -22.90
N THR A 160 -23.37 -0.74 -22.53
CA THR A 160 -22.85 0.37 -23.37
C THR A 160 -21.38 0.29 -23.69
N GLY A 161 -20.69 -0.75 -23.24
CA GLY A 161 -19.27 -0.97 -23.48
C GLY A 161 -18.40 -0.67 -22.25
N ARG A 162 -17.16 -1.13 -22.32
CA ARG A 162 -16.18 -1.05 -21.21
C ARG A 162 -15.87 0.38 -20.76
N PRO A 163 -15.39 0.57 -19.50
CA PRO A 163 -14.83 1.84 -19.09
C PRO A 163 -13.60 2.20 -19.94
N TYR A 164 -13.43 3.49 -20.20
CA TYR A 164 -12.33 4.02 -21.01
C TYR A 164 -11.36 4.91 -20.23
N LEU A 165 -11.72 5.39 -19.04
CA LEU A 165 -10.87 6.22 -18.21
C LEU A 165 -11.09 5.91 -16.74
N ALA A 166 -10.01 5.68 -16.00
CA ALA A 166 -10.02 5.64 -14.55
C ALA A 166 -9.05 6.69 -13.99
N ARG A 167 -9.41 7.27 -12.83
CA ARG A 167 -8.58 8.19 -12.07
C ARG A 167 -8.51 7.72 -10.64
N ALA A 168 -7.33 7.88 -10.00
CA ALA A 168 -7.18 7.65 -8.57
C ALA A 168 -6.17 8.62 -7.97
N ALA A 169 -6.39 9.01 -6.72
CA ALA A 169 -5.43 9.81 -6.00
C ALA A 169 -5.35 9.41 -4.53
N GLU A 170 -4.12 9.49 -3.99
CA GLU A 170 -3.87 9.44 -2.56
C GLU A 170 -3.02 10.65 -2.16
N GLU A 171 -3.55 11.46 -1.24
CA GLU A 171 -2.93 12.74 -0.89
C GLU A 171 -3.10 13.03 0.61
N HIS A 172 -2.02 13.45 1.24
CA HIS A 172 -2.00 13.88 2.64
C HIS A 172 -0.82 14.83 2.92
N SER A 173 -0.65 15.26 4.18
CA SER A 173 0.35 16.26 4.57
C SER A 173 1.76 15.71 4.83
N GLY A 174 2.01 14.47 4.49
CA GLY A 174 3.29 13.77 4.66
C GLY A 174 3.25 12.64 5.68
N PRO A 175 4.19 11.68 5.60
CA PRO A 175 4.26 10.53 6.49
C PRO A 175 4.77 10.88 7.88
N HIS A 176 4.40 10.05 8.88
CA HIS A 176 4.71 10.29 10.28
C HIS A 176 6.10 9.77 10.71
N MET A 177 6.72 8.88 9.94
CA MET A 177 7.99 8.25 10.33
C MET A 177 9.16 8.76 9.50
N PRO A 178 10.33 9.00 10.12
CA PRO A 178 11.49 9.59 9.45
C PRO A 178 11.99 8.81 8.23
N TRP A 179 11.86 7.49 8.20
CA TRP A 179 12.41 6.66 7.13
C TRP A 179 11.68 6.85 5.79
N PHE A 180 10.39 7.21 5.80
CA PHE A 180 9.65 7.54 4.57
C PHE A 180 10.25 8.74 3.82
N TRP A 181 10.79 9.70 4.57
CA TRP A 181 11.40 10.90 4.00
C TRP A 181 12.82 10.69 3.47
N GLN A 182 13.36 9.49 3.62
CA GLN A 182 14.70 9.12 3.17
C GLN A 182 14.58 8.22 1.93
N GLY A 183 14.81 8.80 0.74
CA GLY A 183 14.62 8.11 -0.54
C GLY A 183 15.37 6.79 -0.66
N GLU A 184 16.54 6.66 -0.04
CA GLU A 184 17.32 5.41 -0.02
C GLU A 184 16.63 4.28 0.76
N LEU A 185 15.90 4.60 1.82
CA LEU A 185 15.19 3.63 2.65
C LEU A 185 13.83 3.29 2.07
N GLN A 186 13.15 4.31 1.55
CA GLN A 186 11.82 4.18 0.96
C GLN A 186 11.86 3.60 -0.47
N GLY A 187 12.94 3.84 -1.22
CA GLY A 187 13.05 3.53 -2.64
C GLY A 187 12.66 4.68 -3.57
N GLY A 188 12.37 5.85 -3.00
CA GLY A 188 11.90 7.06 -3.67
C GLY A 188 11.24 8.01 -2.68
N GLY A 189 10.37 8.88 -3.14
CA GLY A 189 9.52 9.73 -2.32
C GLY A 189 8.05 9.31 -2.40
N VAL A 190 7.16 10.29 -2.59
CA VAL A 190 5.71 10.03 -2.62
C VAL A 190 5.27 9.10 -3.74
N LEU A 191 5.99 9.10 -4.87
CA LEU A 191 5.66 8.21 -5.99
C LEU A 191 5.83 6.74 -5.57
N ASN A 192 6.94 6.38 -4.92
CA ASN A 192 7.13 4.99 -4.49
C ASN A 192 6.24 4.61 -3.30
N ASP A 193 5.93 5.56 -2.41
CA ASP A 193 5.11 5.30 -1.23
C ASP A 193 3.62 5.10 -1.55
N MET A 194 3.04 6.01 -2.34
CA MET A 194 1.60 6.13 -2.47
C MET A 194 1.07 5.87 -3.88
N MET A 195 1.89 6.07 -4.93
CA MET A 195 1.46 5.82 -6.30
C MET A 195 1.18 4.34 -6.56
N CYS A 196 1.76 3.42 -5.77
CA CYS A 196 1.44 2.00 -5.86
C CYS A 196 -0.07 1.75 -5.68
N HIS A 197 -0.72 2.43 -4.74
CA HIS A 197 -2.16 2.40 -4.55
C HIS A 197 -2.90 2.95 -5.78
N SER A 198 -2.63 4.20 -6.12
CA SER A 198 -3.37 4.88 -7.20
C SER A 198 -3.20 4.19 -8.56
N ALA A 199 -2.00 3.74 -8.89
CA ALA A 199 -1.72 3.04 -10.15
C ALA A 199 -2.42 1.67 -10.23
N LEU A 200 -2.43 0.91 -9.11
CA LEU A 200 -3.13 -0.36 -9.07
C LEU A 200 -4.65 -0.17 -9.12
N VAL A 201 -5.21 0.76 -8.33
CA VAL A 201 -6.65 1.05 -8.32
C VAL A 201 -7.15 1.43 -9.71
N VAL A 202 -6.43 2.28 -10.44
CA VAL A 202 -6.74 2.66 -11.82
C VAL A 202 -6.84 1.41 -12.71
N ARG A 203 -5.81 0.56 -12.71
CA ARG A 203 -5.79 -0.67 -13.51
C ARG A 203 -6.88 -1.64 -13.08
N HIS A 204 -7.10 -1.80 -11.77
CA HIS A 204 -8.12 -2.65 -11.19
C HIS A 204 -9.54 -2.23 -11.61
N LEU A 205 -9.84 -0.93 -11.60
CA LEU A 205 -11.14 -0.40 -12.05
C LEU A 205 -11.40 -0.65 -13.54
N LEU A 206 -10.36 -0.52 -14.38
CA LEU A 206 -10.41 -0.79 -15.83
C LEU A 206 -10.49 -2.28 -16.15
N THR A 207 -10.14 -3.15 -15.21
CA THR A 207 -10.19 -4.61 -15.37
C THR A 207 -11.56 -5.15 -14.99
N LYS A 208 -12.15 -6.00 -15.83
CA LYS A 208 -13.43 -6.66 -15.54
C LYS A 208 -13.32 -7.52 -14.27
N PRO A 209 -14.30 -7.47 -13.33
CA PRO A 209 -14.31 -8.34 -12.16
C PRO A 209 -14.14 -9.82 -12.53
N GLY A 210 -13.23 -10.51 -11.82
CA GLY A 210 -12.88 -11.91 -12.06
C GLY A 210 -11.91 -12.16 -13.22
N ALA A 211 -11.56 -11.15 -14.02
CA ALA A 211 -10.49 -11.25 -15.01
C ALA A 211 -9.13 -10.90 -14.38
N PRO A 212 -8.02 -11.50 -14.81
CA PRO A 212 -6.70 -11.13 -14.32
C PRO A 212 -6.32 -9.71 -14.79
N LEU A 213 -5.52 -8.99 -13.98
CA LEU A 213 -5.04 -7.65 -14.31
C LEU A 213 -4.28 -7.58 -15.66
N SER A 214 -3.69 -8.69 -16.08
CA SER A 214 -3.00 -8.80 -17.38
C SER A 214 -3.90 -8.58 -18.60
N THR A 215 -5.22 -8.60 -18.46
CA THR A 215 -6.18 -8.24 -19.52
C THR A 215 -6.24 -6.73 -19.80
N VAL A 216 -5.62 -5.91 -18.94
CA VAL A 216 -5.44 -4.47 -19.10
C VAL A 216 -3.95 -4.19 -18.98
N ARG A 217 -3.26 -4.13 -20.09
CA ARG A 217 -1.81 -4.13 -20.20
C ARG A 217 -1.29 -2.71 -20.43
N PRO A 218 -0.37 -2.19 -19.57
CA PRO A 218 0.25 -0.90 -19.81
C PRO A 218 1.04 -0.93 -21.14
N VAL A 219 0.97 0.15 -21.92
CA VAL A 219 1.71 0.31 -23.18
C VAL A 219 2.55 1.58 -23.22
N GLN A 220 2.08 2.67 -22.58
CA GLN A 220 2.83 3.91 -22.44
C GLN A 220 2.64 4.51 -21.05
N VAL A 221 3.70 5.13 -20.52
CA VAL A 221 3.69 5.80 -19.23
C VAL A 221 4.32 7.18 -19.35
N THR A 222 3.60 8.18 -18.85
CA THR A 222 4.10 9.55 -18.66
C THR A 222 4.08 9.86 -17.19
N GLY A 223 5.24 10.11 -16.60
CA GLY A 223 5.42 10.48 -15.20
C GLY A 223 5.91 11.91 -15.02
N HIS A 224 5.44 12.56 -13.98
CA HIS A 224 5.95 13.84 -13.51
C HIS A 224 6.13 13.81 -12.00
N ILE A 225 7.29 14.26 -11.52
CA ILE A 225 7.60 14.38 -10.10
C ILE A 225 8.03 15.81 -9.78
N ALA A 226 7.69 16.29 -8.60
CA ALA A 226 8.07 17.63 -8.16
C ALA A 226 8.23 17.69 -6.64
N SER A 227 8.93 18.71 -6.17
CA SER A 227 8.87 19.13 -4.78
C SER A 227 8.15 20.47 -4.69
N LEU A 228 6.96 20.48 -4.13
CA LEU A 228 6.07 21.64 -4.09
C LEU A 228 6.16 22.39 -2.75
N LYS A 229 6.40 21.68 -1.66
CA LYS A 229 6.35 22.23 -0.30
C LYS A 229 7.63 21.99 0.49
N TRP A 230 8.06 20.74 0.62
CA TRP A 230 8.99 20.33 1.66
C TRP A 230 10.45 20.70 1.40
N THR A 231 10.81 21.15 0.19
CA THR A 231 12.13 21.75 -0.13
C THR A 231 12.19 23.27 0.10
N ARG A 232 11.06 23.94 0.39
CA ARG A 232 11.08 25.35 0.77
C ARG A 232 11.80 25.50 2.12
N PRO A 233 12.70 26.50 2.29
CA PRO A 233 13.60 26.56 3.44
C PRO A 233 12.91 26.44 4.81
N GLU A 234 11.79 27.12 5.00
CA GLU A 234 11.02 27.09 6.24
C GLU A 234 10.38 25.73 6.51
N TYR A 235 9.92 25.03 5.47
CA TYR A 235 9.31 23.69 5.59
C TYR A 235 10.39 22.63 5.74
N ALA A 236 11.50 22.68 5.01
CA ALA A 236 12.63 21.78 5.17
C ALA A 236 13.19 21.82 6.60
N LYS A 237 13.34 23.03 7.17
CA LYS A 237 13.77 23.21 8.56
C LYS A 237 12.75 22.62 9.55
N ARG A 238 11.45 22.85 9.33
CA ARG A 238 10.38 22.26 10.17
C ARG A 238 10.40 20.75 10.09
N LEU A 239 10.51 20.19 8.89
CA LEU A 239 10.58 18.75 8.66
C LEU A 239 11.76 18.12 9.42
N GLN A 240 12.95 18.71 9.31
CA GLN A 240 14.14 18.23 10.03
C GLN A 240 13.98 18.30 11.55
N GLN A 241 13.31 19.34 12.07
CA GLN A 241 13.01 19.47 13.49
C GLN A 241 12.05 18.39 13.99
N GLN A 242 11.05 18.00 13.16
CA GLN A 242 10.06 16.99 13.51
C GLN A 242 10.58 15.56 13.34
N MET A 243 11.32 15.30 12.26
CA MET A 243 11.75 13.96 11.84
C MET A 243 13.18 13.62 12.24
N GLY A 244 13.95 14.59 12.78
CA GLY A 244 15.34 14.39 13.17
C GLY A 244 16.34 14.70 12.06
N LYS A 245 17.63 14.74 12.46
CA LYS A 245 18.74 15.18 11.59
C LYS A 245 18.99 14.30 10.36
N ALA A 246 18.52 13.05 10.37
CA ALA A 246 18.63 12.14 9.24
C ALA A 246 17.75 12.57 8.04
N VAL A 247 16.72 13.38 8.27
CA VAL A 247 15.85 13.94 7.24
C VAL A 247 16.32 15.34 6.89
N ASP A 248 17.07 15.47 5.80
CA ASP A 248 17.64 16.74 5.33
C ASP A 248 17.24 17.03 3.88
N TYR A 249 16.08 17.66 3.71
CA TYR A 249 15.53 18.04 2.40
C TYR A 249 16.24 19.22 1.72
N ALA A 250 17.15 19.89 2.43
CA ALA A 250 18.03 20.87 1.80
C ALA A 250 19.19 20.20 1.03
N GLN A 251 19.60 19.00 1.45
CA GLN A 251 20.71 18.24 0.85
C GLN A 251 20.25 17.04 0.02
N ARG A 252 19.27 16.29 0.53
CA ARG A 252 18.75 15.06 -0.06
C ARG A 252 17.22 15.11 -0.11
N PRO A 253 16.63 15.90 -0.99
CA PRO A 253 15.18 15.98 -1.12
C PRO A 253 14.62 14.71 -1.76
N SER A 254 13.39 14.37 -1.37
CA SER A 254 12.53 13.49 -2.14
C SER A 254 11.38 14.29 -2.77
N GLU A 255 10.79 13.80 -3.82
CA GLU A 255 9.59 14.41 -4.38
C GLU A 255 8.42 14.28 -3.40
N ASP A 256 7.61 15.32 -3.29
CA ASP A 256 6.40 15.40 -2.46
C ASP A 256 5.11 15.47 -3.28
N PHE A 257 5.26 15.41 -4.61
CA PHE A 257 4.17 15.32 -5.58
C PHE A 257 4.57 14.44 -6.75
N ALA A 258 3.64 13.61 -7.20
CA ALA A 258 3.77 12.85 -8.45
C ALA A 258 2.42 12.76 -9.18
N SER A 259 2.48 12.80 -10.51
CA SER A 259 1.35 12.57 -11.40
C SER A 259 1.79 11.62 -12.52
N VAL A 260 0.96 10.62 -12.80
CA VAL A 260 1.26 9.59 -13.80
C VAL A 260 0.05 9.38 -14.68
N MET A 261 0.28 9.39 -15.99
CA MET A 261 -0.69 8.93 -16.98
C MET A 261 -0.20 7.64 -17.59
N VAL A 262 -1.08 6.64 -17.65
CA VAL A 262 -0.81 5.34 -18.26
C VAL A 262 -1.81 5.10 -19.38
N GLU A 263 -1.32 4.78 -20.56
CA GLU A 263 -2.13 4.21 -21.62
C GLU A 263 -2.07 2.68 -21.50
N PHE A 264 -3.24 2.06 -21.53
CA PHE A 264 -3.38 0.61 -21.49
C PHE A 264 -4.01 0.10 -22.78
N GLU A 265 -3.56 -1.07 -23.21
CA GLU A 265 -4.24 -1.89 -24.22
C GLU A 265 -4.96 -3.04 -23.54
N THR A 266 -6.18 -3.29 -23.93
CA THR A 266 -7.03 -4.34 -23.37
C THR A 266 -7.01 -5.60 -24.23
N ASP A 267 -7.46 -6.73 -23.69
CA ASP A 267 -7.53 -8.02 -24.36
C ASP A 267 -8.41 -8.01 -25.63
N ASP A 268 -9.36 -7.08 -25.72
CA ASP A 268 -10.20 -6.86 -26.90
C ASP A 268 -9.64 -5.78 -27.86
N GLY A 269 -8.41 -5.30 -27.63
CA GLY A 269 -7.69 -4.36 -28.48
C GLY A 269 -8.11 -2.90 -28.31
N ALA A 270 -8.90 -2.56 -27.28
CA ALA A 270 -9.24 -1.17 -27.00
C ALA A 270 -8.12 -0.46 -26.24
N THR A 271 -7.91 0.83 -26.53
CA THR A 271 -7.07 1.72 -25.72
C THR A 271 -7.90 2.34 -24.62
N VAL A 272 -7.41 2.27 -23.38
CA VAL A 272 -8.02 2.91 -22.20
C VAL A 272 -6.97 3.68 -21.40
N LEU A 273 -7.39 4.70 -20.67
CA LEU A 273 -6.49 5.62 -19.98
C LEU A 273 -6.60 5.51 -18.46
N GLY A 274 -5.48 5.68 -17.79
CA GLY A 274 -5.39 5.80 -16.35
C GLY A 274 -4.63 7.04 -15.93
N GLU A 275 -5.19 7.81 -14.99
CA GLU A 275 -4.57 8.97 -14.37
C GLU A 275 -4.41 8.70 -12.86
N ALA A 276 -3.19 8.82 -12.36
CA ALA A 276 -2.89 8.62 -10.95
C ALA A 276 -2.12 9.82 -10.40
N THR A 277 -2.49 10.29 -9.19
CA THR A 277 -1.84 11.42 -8.53
C THR A 277 -1.58 11.10 -7.07
N THR A 278 -0.42 11.52 -6.57
CA THR A 278 -0.07 11.38 -5.16
C THR A 278 0.64 12.62 -4.62
N SER A 279 0.41 12.96 -3.34
CA SER A 279 1.03 14.15 -2.76
C SER A 279 1.23 14.04 -1.24
N TRP A 280 2.44 14.39 -0.78
CA TRP A 280 2.74 14.70 0.62
C TRP A 280 2.63 16.20 0.94
N SER A 281 2.27 17.01 -0.04
CA SER A 281 2.09 18.46 0.12
C SER A 281 0.62 18.88 0.18
N PHE A 282 -0.31 17.94 0.15
CA PHE A 282 -1.74 18.18 0.27
C PHE A 282 -2.09 18.71 1.66
N VAL A 283 -2.90 19.76 1.70
CA VAL A 283 -3.43 20.35 2.93
C VAL A 283 -4.96 20.23 2.89
N GLY A 284 -5.47 19.24 3.59
CA GLY A 284 -6.89 18.95 3.71
C GLY A 284 -7.25 18.49 5.12
N ALA A 285 -8.49 18.13 5.34
CA ALA A 285 -8.97 17.74 6.66
C ALA A 285 -8.45 16.37 7.16
N GLY A 286 -7.87 15.57 6.26
CA GLY A 286 -7.34 14.24 6.55
C GLY A 286 -6.75 13.60 5.31
N LEU A 287 -6.62 12.28 5.33
CA LEU A 287 -6.22 11.48 4.18
C LEU A 287 -7.29 11.53 3.08
N ARG A 288 -6.89 12.02 1.91
CA ARG A 288 -7.73 12.01 0.71
C ARG A 288 -7.41 10.79 -0.14
N LEU A 289 -8.32 9.83 -0.15
CA LEU A 289 -8.37 8.77 -1.16
C LEU A 289 -9.51 9.11 -2.12
N SER A 290 -9.26 9.05 -3.42
CA SER A 290 -10.30 9.24 -4.42
C SER A 290 -10.15 8.30 -5.59
N ALA A 291 -11.28 7.90 -6.17
CA ALA A 291 -11.33 7.07 -7.36
C ALA A 291 -12.50 7.47 -8.26
N GLU A 292 -12.26 7.50 -9.56
CA GLU A 292 -13.28 7.74 -10.59
C GLU A 292 -13.15 6.67 -11.69
N LEU A 293 -14.29 6.26 -12.24
CA LEU A 293 -14.34 5.37 -13.41
C LEU A 293 -15.41 5.89 -14.37
N LEU A 294 -15.01 6.12 -15.63
CA LEU A 294 -15.86 6.69 -16.66
C LEU A 294 -16.00 5.71 -17.83
N GLY A 295 -17.19 5.63 -18.36
CA GLY A 295 -17.53 4.89 -19.56
C GLY A 295 -18.55 5.63 -20.42
N PRO A 296 -19.06 5.02 -21.53
CA PRO A 296 -19.86 5.74 -22.53
C PRO A 296 -21.11 6.42 -21.95
N GLU A 297 -21.83 5.75 -21.03
CA GLU A 297 -23.11 6.23 -20.49
C GLU A 297 -23.16 6.11 -18.94
N TYR A 298 -21.98 6.04 -18.29
CA TYR A 298 -21.89 5.87 -16.84
C TYR A 298 -20.61 6.47 -16.27
N SER A 299 -20.68 6.78 -14.98
CA SER A 299 -19.52 7.15 -14.17
C SER A 299 -19.71 6.71 -12.73
N MET A 300 -18.59 6.54 -12.02
CA MET A 300 -18.57 6.51 -10.56
C MET A 300 -17.54 7.50 -10.03
N SER A 301 -17.75 8.00 -8.84
CA SER A 301 -16.77 8.78 -8.09
C SER A 301 -16.84 8.42 -6.61
N TRP A 302 -15.70 8.46 -5.96
CA TRP A 302 -15.52 8.24 -4.53
C TRP A 302 -14.43 9.16 -3.99
N ASN A 303 -14.64 9.68 -2.77
CA ASN A 303 -13.67 10.52 -2.08
C ASN A 303 -13.87 10.41 -0.56
N THR A 304 -12.84 10.10 0.19
CA THR A 304 -12.91 9.97 1.65
C THR A 304 -13.28 11.27 2.37
N LEU A 305 -12.98 12.42 1.77
CA LEU A 305 -13.34 13.73 2.34
C LEU A 305 -14.84 14.07 2.17
N ASP A 306 -15.57 13.29 1.37
CA ASP A 306 -17.03 13.41 1.23
C ASP A 306 -17.80 12.58 2.28
N SER A 307 -17.14 12.23 3.40
CA SER A 307 -17.77 11.49 4.50
C SER A 307 -19.08 12.14 4.93
N PRO A 308 -20.15 11.33 5.18
CA PRO A 308 -21.42 11.83 5.68
C PRO A 308 -21.31 12.39 7.11
N LEU A 309 -20.38 11.92 7.92
CA LEU A 309 -20.12 12.45 9.25
C LEU A 309 -19.19 13.66 9.14
N LYS A 310 -19.68 14.80 9.61
CA LYS A 310 -18.90 16.05 9.69
C LYS A 310 -19.01 16.60 11.09
N LEU A 311 -17.87 16.89 11.72
CA LEU A 311 -17.78 17.52 13.02
C LEU A 311 -17.32 18.96 12.84
N PHE A 312 -17.84 19.85 13.66
CA PHE A 312 -17.40 21.24 13.70
C PHE A 312 -16.93 21.59 15.10
N PHE A 313 -15.69 22.04 15.20
CA PHE A 313 -15.13 22.57 16.44
C PHE A 313 -14.86 24.06 16.30
N SER A 314 -15.36 24.86 17.27
CA SER A 314 -15.05 26.29 17.33
C SER A 314 -13.59 26.48 17.78
N ARG A 315 -13.09 27.71 17.62
CA ARG A 315 -11.73 28.08 18.07
C ARG A 315 -11.48 27.89 19.58
N GLU A 316 -12.52 27.73 20.34
CA GLU A 316 -12.45 27.53 21.80
C GLU A 316 -12.25 26.06 22.20
N VAL A 317 -12.50 25.13 21.28
CA VAL A 317 -12.36 23.69 21.49
C VAL A 317 -11.08 23.22 20.80
N ARG A 318 -10.07 22.92 21.61
CA ARG A 318 -8.81 22.36 21.11
C ARG A 318 -8.63 20.94 21.62
N GLY A 319 -8.25 20.03 20.73
CA GLY A 319 -7.86 18.68 21.07
C GLY A 319 -6.55 18.64 21.87
N LYS A 320 -6.24 17.50 22.43
CA LYS A 320 -4.92 17.23 23.00
C LYS A 320 -3.92 17.02 21.87
N ALA A 321 -2.68 17.45 22.06
CA ALA A 321 -1.62 17.22 21.09
C ALA A 321 -1.47 15.70 20.81
N GLY A 322 -1.55 15.31 19.55
CA GLY A 322 -1.48 13.92 19.10
C GLY A 322 -2.80 13.14 19.16
N GLU A 323 -3.92 13.81 19.40
CA GLU A 323 -5.27 13.22 19.31
C GLU A 323 -5.88 13.57 17.96
N ASP A 324 -5.73 12.65 17.00
CA ASP A 324 -6.33 12.78 15.67
C ASP A 324 -7.64 11.99 15.59
N LEU A 325 -8.69 12.63 15.08
CA LEU A 325 -10.01 12.01 14.86
C LEU A 325 -10.05 11.15 13.59
N VAL A 326 -9.15 11.43 12.67
CA VAL A 326 -8.97 10.71 11.40
C VAL A 326 -7.49 10.68 11.04
N GLU A 327 -7.08 9.70 10.25
CA GLU A 327 -5.71 9.61 9.76
C GLU A 327 -5.29 10.88 9.01
N LYS A 328 -4.07 11.36 9.31
CA LYS A 328 -3.49 12.57 8.69
C LYS A 328 -4.29 13.87 8.91
N GLN A 329 -4.97 13.98 10.03
CA GLN A 329 -5.68 15.22 10.39
C GLN A 329 -4.72 16.42 10.39
N ASN A 330 -5.12 17.49 9.74
CA ASN A 330 -4.32 18.73 9.64
C ASN A 330 -4.83 19.89 10.47
N ALA A 331 -6.03 19.79 11.03
CA ALA A 331 -6.66 20.86 11.78
C ALA A 331 -7.42 20.31 12.99
N GLU A 332 -7.40 21.07 14.09
CA GLU A 332 -8.12 20.72 15.32
C GLU A 332 -9.46 21.46 15.45
N ILE A 333 -9.67 22.49 14.63
CA ILE A 333 -10.86 23.35 14.66
C ILE A 333 -11.42 23.56 13.24
N GLY A 334 -12.69 23.89 13.17
CA GLY A 334 -13.41 24.05 11.91
C GLY A 334 -14.22 22.81 11.55
N LEU A 335 -14.66 22.74 10.30
CA LEU A 335 -15.43 21.62 9.78
C LEU A 335 -14.49 20.49 9.33
N MET A 336 -14.67 19.31 9.93
CA MET A 336 -13.87 18.12 9.63
C MET A 336 -14.79 16.98 9.17
N PRO A 337 -14.57 16.40 7.98
CA PRO A 337 -15.13 15.10 7.61
C PRO A 337 -14.48 14.01 8.44
N VAL A 338 -15.26 13.08 8.97
CA VAL A 338 -14.77 11.98 9.79
C VAL A 338 -15.19 10.65 9.17
N VAL A 339 -14.22 9.79 8.92
CA VAL A 339 -14.47 8.40 8.51
C VAL A 339 -14.67 7.57 9.77
N ALA A 340 -15.88 7.06 9.97
CA ALA A 340 -16.27 6.41 11.22
C ALA A 340 -15.50 5.11 11.51
N SER A 341 -15.08 4.39 10.47
CA SER A 341 -14.22 3.20 10.57
C SER A 341 -13.24 3.23 9.41
N GLU A 342 -12.03 3.71 9.65
CA GLU A 342 -10.98 3.77 8.64
C GLU A 342 -10.53 2.39 8.15
N PRO A 343 -10.33 1.35 9.02
CA PRO A 343 -9.97 0.01 8.56
C PRO A 343 -11.00 -0.58 7.59
N ALA A 344 -12.29 -0.36 7.83
CA ALA A 344 -13.36 -0.80 6.93
C ALA A 344 -13.39 0.03 5.65
N ALA A 345 -13.41 1.36 5.76
CA ALA A 345 -13.59 2.27 4.64
C ALA A 345 -12.40 2.24 3.65
N TYR A 346 -11.19 2.05 4.15
CA TYR A 346 -9.97 1.98 3.34
C TYR A 346 -9.67 0.57 2.78
N GLY A 347 -10.46 -0.46 3.19
CA GLY A 347 -10.41 -1.79 2.59
C GLY A 347 -9.62 -2.84 3.37
N TYR A 348 -8.91 -2.50 4.44
CA TYR A 348 -8.08 -3.43 5.21
C TYR A 348 -8.88 -4.62 5.76
N GLU A 349 -10.09 -4.40 6.29
CA GLU A 349 -10.93 -5.50 6.78
C GLU A 349 -11.30 -6.51 5.69
N ALA A 350 -11.58 -6.04 4.49
CA ALA A 350 -11.95 -6.89 3.37
C ALA A 350 -10.72 -7.61 2.80
N GLU A 351 -9.59 -6.92 2.70
CA GLU A 351 -8.31 -7.45 2.28
C GLU A 351 -7.82 -8.57 3.20
N ASP A 352 -7.73 -8.31 4.51
CA ASP A 352 -7.27 -9.29 5.48
C ASP A 352 -8.17 -10.52 5.51
N ARG A 353 -9.48 -10.33 5.46
CA ARG A 353 -10.44 -11.44 5.33
C ARG A 353 -10.22 -12.25 4.06
N HIS A 354 -9.98 -11.60 2.94
CA HIS A 354 -9.71 -12.25 1.66
C HIS A 354 -8.45 -13.11 1.75
N PHE A 355 -7.31 -12.56 2.18
CA PHE A 355 -6.06 -13.33 2.24
C PHE A 355 -6.09 -14.45 3.27
N VAL A 356 -6.77 -14.28 4.40
CA VAL A 356 -7.02 -15.39 5.34
C VAL A 356 -7.76 -16.52 4.63
N ARG A 357 -8.80 -16.24 3.85
CA ARG A 357 -9.55 -17.26 3.10
C ARG A 357 -8.74 -17.88 1.96
N VAL A 358 -7.87 -17.09 1.31
CA VAL A 358 -6.91 -17.60 0.31
C VAL A 358 -5.97 -18.63 0.95
N PHE A 359 -5.35 -18.31 2.09
CA PHE A 359 -4.40 -19.22 2.76
C PHE A 359 -5.07 -20.41 3.44
N LEU A 360 -6.37 -20.34 3.68
CA LEU A 360 -7.20 -21.49 4.06
C LEU A 360 -7.63 -22.36 2.85
N GLY A 361 -7.29 -21.96 1.62
CA GLY A 361 -7.67 -22.67 0.39
C GLY A 361 -9.13 -22.49 -0.02
N CYS A 362 -9.83 -21.48 0.52
CA CYS A 362 -11.24 -21.22 0.23
C CYS A 362 -11.45 -20.30 -0.98
N GLU A 363 -10.46 -19.50 -1.33
CA GLU A 363 -10.53 -18.50 -2.41
C GLU A 363 -9.23 -18.48 -3.21
N ARG A 364 -9.28 -17.92 -4.41
CA ARG A 364 -8.08 -17.59 -5.19
C ARG A 364 -7.64 -16.16 -4.83
N PRO A 365 -6.32 -15.87 -4.83
CA PRO A 365 -5.86 -14.52 -4.54
C PRO A 365 -6.33 -13.55 -5.64
N GLU A 366 -6.89 -12.42 -5.24
CA GLU A 366 -7.22 -11.31 -6.15
C GLU A 366 -5.94 -10.61 -6.63
N LEU A 367 -4.94 -10.50 -5.75
CA LEU A 367 -3.64 -9.89 -6.00
C LEU A 367 -2.52 -10.80 -5.50
N THR A 368 -1.50 -10.97 -6.32
CA THR A 368 -0.32 -11.79 -6.03
C THR A 368 0.96 -10.94 -6.04
N PHE A 369 2.09 -11.52 -5.70
CA PHE A 369 3.39 -10.85 -5.86
C PHE A 369 3.71 -10.53 -7.33
N ASP A 370 3.16 -11.29 -8.28
CA ASP A 370 3.32 -10.98 -9.71
C ASP A 370 2.60 -9.66 -10.07
N ASP A 371 1.43 -9.42 -9.47
CA ASP A 371 0.74 -8.12 -9.59
C ASP A 371 1.53 -7.00 -8.92
N GLY A 372 2.15 -7.29 -7.78
CA GLY A 372 3.05 -6.36 -7.09
C GLY A 372 4.29 -6.00 -7.93
N ILE A 373 4.89 -6.96 -8.66
CA ILE A 373 5.97 -6.69 -9.62
C ILE A 373 5.50 -5.75 -10.73
N GLU A 374 4.31 -5.97 -11.28
CA GLU A 374 3.77 -5.10 -12.34
C GLU A 374 3.55 -3.67 -11.82
N VAL A 375 3.11 -3.51 -10.58
CA VAL A 375 3.04 -2.19 -9.93
C VAL A 375 4.44 -1.57 -9.84
N VAL A 376 5.44 -2.30 -9.32
CA VAL A 376 6.82 -1.78 -9.21
C VAL A 376 7.38 -1.40 -10.59
N LYS A 377 7.11 -2.17 -11.65
CA LYS A 377 7.49 -1.80 -13.03
C LYS A 377 6.87 -0.47 -13.46
N LEU A 378 5.58 -0.26 -13.16
CA LEU A 378 4.89 1.01 -13.46
C LEU A 378 5.53 2.19 -12.70
N LEU A 379 5.81 2.04 -11.40
CA LEU A 379 6.43 3.08 -10.59
C LEU A 379 7.84 3.43 -11.11
N MET A 380 8.66 2.42 -11.38
CA MET A 380 10.01 2.64 -11.91
C MET A 380 9.99 3.25 -13.31
N THR A 381 9.02 2.87 -14.16
CA THR A 381 8.83 3.50 -15.47
C THR A 381 8.39 4.96 -15.34
N ALA A 382 7.52 5.27 -14.39
CA ALA A 382 7.11 6.64 -14.10
C ALA A 382 8.28 7.52 -13.64
N TYR A 383 9.17 7.00 -12.77
CA TYR A 383 10.42 7.69 -12.42
C TYR A 383 11.32 7.90 -13.63
N MET A 384 11.55 6.86 -14.45
CA MET A 384 12.35 6.99 -15.67
C MET A 384 11.77 8.03 -16.62
N SER A 385 10.45 8.05 -16.79
CA SER A 385 9.73 9.03 -17.62
C SER A 385 9.95 10.45 -17.08
N ALA A 386 9.77 10.66 -15.78
CA ALA A 386 9.97 11.96 -15.14
C ALA A 386 11.43 12.46 -15.24
N GLU A 387 12.40 11.56 -15.00
CA GLU A 387 13.84 11.90 -15.09
C GLU A 387 14.28 12.21 -16.53
N GLN A 388 13.64 11.59 -17.54
CA GLN A 388 13.92 11.82 -18.96
C GLN A 388 13.04 12.92 -19.59
N GLY A 389 12.00 13.39 -18.88
CA GLY A 389 11.07 14.41 -19.39
C GLY A 389 10.29 13.99 -20.61
N LYS A 390 9.95 12.69 -20.75
CA LYS A 390 9.23 12.15 -21.92
C LYS A 390 8.37 10.95 -21.58
N THR A 391 7.34 10.70 -22.39
CA THR A 391 6.57 9.45 -22.38
C THR A 391 7.47 8.26 -22.78
N LEU A 392 7.32 7.14 -22.09
CA LEU A 392 8.07 5.92 -22.35
C LEU A 392 7.11 4.77 -22.75
N GLU A 393 7.55 3.94 -23.67
CA GLU A 393 6.94 2.62 -23.92
C GLU A 393 7.14 1.73 -22.69
N PHE A 394 6.17 0.86 -22.42
CA PHE A 394 6.21 -0.03 -21.26
C PHE A 394 6.39 -1.49 -21.67
N PRO A 395 7.31 -2.26 -21.01
CA PRO A 395 8.35 -1.77 -20.13
C PRO A 395 9.53 -1.16 -20.89
N PRO A 396 10.16 -0.08 -20.39
CA PRO A 396 11.31 0.53 -21.04
C PRO A 396 12.58 -0.32 -20.89
N LYS A 397 13.51 -0.17 -21.82
CA LYS A 397 14.83 -0.81 -21.72
C LYS A 397 15.60 -0.32 -20.48
N GLY A 398 16.26 -1.23 -19.78
CA GLY A 398 17.09 -0.93 -18.61
C GLY A 398 16.30 -0.79 -17.31
N LEU A 399 15.01 -1.14 -17.29
CA LEU A 399 14.17 -1.10 -16.11
C LEU A 399 14.68 -2.04 -15.02
N GLU A 400 15.26 -3.17 -15.37
CA GLU A 400 15.74 -4.22 -14.44
C GLU A 400 16.82 -3.72 -13.47
N THR A 401 17.62 -2.75 -13.90
CA THR A 401 18.71 -2.18 -13.10
C THR A 401 18.45 -0.75 -12.67
N PHE A 402 17.29 -0.22 -13.02
CA PHE A 402 16.96 1.17 -12.73
C PHE A 402 16.70 1.38 -11.24
N VAL A 403 17.33 2.40 -10.70
CA VAL A 403 17.07 2.95 -9.36
C VAL A 403 16.85 4.44 -9.51
N PRO A 404 15.77 5.00 -8.97
CA PRO A 404 15.48 6.44 -9.09
C PRO A 404 16.59 7.34 -8.53
N ALA A 405 16.80 8.49 -9.15
CA ALA A 405 17.74 9.51 -8.66
C ALA A 405 17.41 9.96 -7.23
N VAL A 406 16.14 9.98 -6.86
CA VAL A 406 15.68 10.23 -5.49
C VAL A 406 16.21 9.17 -4.52
N ALA A 407 16.09 7.89 -4.85
CA ALA A 407 16.60 6.80 -4.04
C ALA A 407 18.15 6.80 -3.94
N LYS A 408 18.84 7.28 -4.97
CA LYS A 408 20.30 7.50 -4.96
C LYS A 408 20.72 8.74 -4.20
N GLY A 409 19.80 9.63 -3.80
CA GLY A 409 20.09 10.92 -3.19
C GLY A 409 20.75 11.93 -4.14
N THR A 410 20.59 11.76 -5.46
CA THR A 410 21.17 12.62 -6.51
C THR A 410 20.14 13.49 -7.22
N TRP A 411 18.85 13.29 -6.91
CA TRP A 411 17.78 14.07 -7.50
C TRP A 411 17.87 15.55 -7.12
N LYS A 412 17.57 16.41 -8.08
CA LYS A 412 17.46 17.86 -7.92
C LYS A 412 16.06 18.29 -8.37
N PRO A 413 15.25 18.93 -7.48
CA PRO A 413 13.93 19.46 -7.82
C PRO A 413 13.98 20.55 -8.89
#